data_d82cdcd18903aa63f5a3c113d9db2d88
#
_entry.id   d82cdcd18903aa63f5a3c113d9db2d88
#
_cell.length_a   1.000
_cell.length_b   1.000
_cell.length_c   1.000
_cell.angle_alpha   90.00
_cell.angle_beta   90.00
_cell.angle_gamma   90.00
#
_symmetry.space_group_name_H-M   'P 1'
#
loop_
_entity.id
_entity.type
_entity.pdbx_description
1 polymer ?
#
loop_
_entity_poly.entity_id
_entity_poly.type
_entity_poly.pdbx_seq_one_letter_code
_entity_poly.pdbx_strand_id
1 'polypeptide(L)'
;MDLNLSGRHALVCGASEGIGRAAAHELALLGADVTVLARRETVLREVVAALPRTHAHQHHDFIEADLTRHAELAGDIGALATTRPVHILVNNAGGPPPGRAIDAELEDFLAAYSLHLLACQTLARTVVPDMRAAGWGRIVNVVSTSVREPIANLGVSNATRAAVAGWAKTLSRELGADGITVNNVLPGYTRTQRLEQILARRIEDTGGTPASAEAAMLKDVPAARFADPAEVAAAIAFLASPAAGYVNGVSIAVDGGRTHCI
;
A
#
# COMPACT_ATOMS: atom_id res chain seq x y z
N MET A 1 -13.13 -14.48 14.77
CA MET A 1 -12.20 -14.27 13.63
C MET A 1 -10.81 -14.15 14.22
N ASP A 2 -9.83 -14.90 13.73
CA ASP A 2 -8.44 -14.79 14.20
C ASP A 2 -7.71 -13.67 13.45
N LEU A 3 -7.46 -12.56 14.13
CA LEU A 3 -6.72 -11.41 13.63
C LEU A 3 -5.38 -11.23 14.35
N ASN A 4 -5.00 -12.15 15.27
CA ASN A 4 -3.80 -12.03 16.07
C ASN A 4 -2.54 -12.14 15.21
N LEU A 5 -1.68 -11.13 15.30
CA LEU A 5 -0.39 -11.04 14.61
C LEU A 5 0.81 -11.11 15.55
N SER A 6 0.61 -11.50 16.82
CA SER A 6 1.72 -11.65 17.79
C SER A 6 2.76 -12.64 17.25
N GLY A 7 4.04 -12.28 17.33
CA GLY A 7 5.15 -13.05 16.77
C GLY A 7 5.30 -12.93 15.23
N ARG A 8 4.52 -12.07 14.58
CA ARG A 8 4.70 -11.72 13.16
C ARG A 8 5.37 -10.37 13.02
N HIS A 9 6.23 -10.24 12.02
CA HIS A 9 6.90 -8.99 11.70
C HIS A 9 6.39 -8.46 10.36
N ALA A 10 5.93 -7.21 10.36
CA ALA A 10 5.40 -6.48 9.20
C ALA A 10 6.38 -5.41 8.73
N LEU A 11 6.70 -5.40 7.44
CA LEU A 11 7.36 -4.31 6.74
C LEU A 11 6.30 -3.49 6.00
N VAL A 12 6.17 -2.21 6.36
CA VAL A 12 5.17 -1.30 5.77
C VAL A 12 5.85 -0.17 5.03
N CYS A 13 5.71 -0.16 3.71
CA CYS A 13 6.28 0.87 2.83
C CYS A 13 5.39 2.11 2.76
N GLY A 14 6.01 3.28 2.49
CA GLY A 14 5.30 4.55 2.39
C GLY A 14 4.52 4.91 3.66
N ALA A 15 5.08 4.56 4.83
CA ALA A 15 4.39 4.62 6.12
C ALA A 15 4.57 5.95 6.86
N SER A 16 5.17 6.96 6.25
CA SER A 16 5.31 8.28 6.90
C SER A 16 3.98 9.01 7.11
N GLU A 17 2.96 8.68 6.30
CA GLU A 17 1.64 9.35 6.35
C GLU A 17 0.54 8.50 5.71
N GLY A 18 -0.71 8.98 5.78
CA GLY A 18 -1.84 8.42 5.04
C GLY A 18 -2.10 6.95 5.30
N ILE A 19 -2.39 6.20 4.23
CA ILE A 19 -2.77 4.78 4.30
C ILE A 19 -1.64 3.91 4.89
N GLY A 20 -0.38 4.17 4.52
CA GLY A 20 0.75 3.40 5.03
C GLY A 20 0.94 3.56 6.54
N ARG A 21 0.84 4.80 7.06
CA ARG A 21 0.88 5.07 8.50
C ARG A 21 -0.28 4.40 9.24
N ALA A 22 -1.49 4.50 8.69
CA ALA A 22 -2.66 3.85 9.27
C ALA A 22 -2.53 2.31 9.25
N ALA A 23 -2.01 1.73 8.17
CA ALA A 23 -1.75 0.28 8.09
C ALA A 23 -0.72 -0.17 9.14
N ALA A 24 0.37 0.59 9.33
CA ALA A 24 1.35 0.30 10.36
C ALA A 24 0.72 0.30 11.77
N HIS A 25 -0.16 1.27 12.03
CA HIS A 25 -0.90 1.38 13.30
C HIS A 25 -1.83 0.18 13.53
N GLU A 26 -2.65 -0.19 12.53
CA GLU A 26 -3.58 -1.33 12.64
C GLU A 26 -2.84 -2.65 12.83
N LEU A 27 -1.75 -2.90 12.09
CA LEU A 27 -0.95 -4.11 12.26
C LEU A 27 -0.31 -4.17 13.66
N ALA A 28 0.14 -3.04 14.20
CA ALA A 28 0.67 -2.94 15.55
C ALA A 28 -0.42 -3.23 16.61
N LEU A 29 -1.65 -2.71 16.43
CA LEU A 29 -2.79 -3.02 17.30
C LEU A 29 -3.14 -4.52 17.32
N LEU A 30 -2.92 -5.21 16.21
CA LEU A 30 -3.12 -6.66 16.13
C LEU A 30 -1.95 -7.48 16.69
N GLY A 31 -0.92 -6.83 17.22
CA GLY A 31 0.22 -7.46 17.89
C GLY A 31 1.45 -7.71 17.03
N ALA A 32 1.48 -7.26 15.77
CA ALA A 32 2.68 -7.39 14.93
C ALA A 32 3.82 -6.50 15.40
N ASP A 33 5.04 -6.99 15.30
CA ASP A 33 6.21 -6.12 15.20
C ASP A 33 6.13 -5.36 13.87
N VAL A 34 6.45 -4.07 13.86
CA VAL A 34 6.32 -3.26 12.64
C VAL A 34 7.60 -2.52 12.35
N THR A 35 8.13 -2.71 11.14
CA THR A 35 9.16 -1.83 10.57
C THR A 35 8.51 -0.94 9.52
N VAL A 36 8.56 0.37 9.72
CA VAL A 36 8.06 1.36 8.78
C VAL A 36 9.15 1.84 7.85
N LEU A 37 8.84 2.00 6.54
CA LEU A 37 9.80 2.41 5.52
C LEU A 37 9.31 3.64 4.76
N ALA A 38 10.12 4.69 4.70
CA ALA A 38 9.95 5.88 3.86
C ALA A 38 11.26 6.68 3.78
N ARG A 39 11.22 7.83 3.08
CA ARG A 39 12.41 8.68 2.83
C ARG A 39 12.72 9.71 3.92
N ARG A 40 11.84 9.93 4.88
CA ARG A 40 11.96 11.00 5.90
C ARG A 40 12.16 10.38 7.27
N GLU A 41 13.42 10.23 7.68
CA GLU A 41 13.79 9.62 8.96
C GLU A 41 13.08 10.25 10.16
N THR A 42 13.08 11.59 10.24
CA THR A 42 12.48 12.31 11.38
C THR A 42 11.00 11.95 11.54
N VAL A 43 10.25 11.89 10.44
CA VAL A 43 8.83 11.51 10.46
C VAL A 43 8.65 10.03 10.83
N LEU A 44 9.54 9.15 10.35
CA LEU A 44 9.48 7.73 10.69
C LEU A 44 9.72 7.48 12.18
N ARG A 45 10.63 8.22 12.81
CA ARG A 45 10.85 8.18 14.28
C ARG A 45 9.58 8.56 15.05
N GLU A 46 8.87 9.60 14.60
CA GLU A 46 7.59 10.01 15.20
C GLU A 46 6.51 8.93 15.01
N VAL A 47 6.45 8.32 13.82
CA VAL A 47 5.51 7.22 13.54
C VAL A 47 5.78 6.04 14.47
N VAL A 48 7.03 5.59 14.56
CA VAL A 48 7.42 4.46 15.43
C VAL A 48 7.09 4.75 16.90
N ALA A 49 7.35 5.97 17.37
CA ALA A 49 7.04 6.37 18.74
C ALA A 49 5.54 6.37 19.04
N ALA A 50 4.69 6.59 18.02
CA ALA A 50 3.24 6.62 18.13
C ALA A 50 2.57 5.25 17.89
N LEU A 51 3.30 4.23 17.45
CA LEU A 51 2.73 2.90 17.24
C LEU A 51 2.32 2.26 18.57
N PRO A 52 1.12 1.67 18.65
CA PRO A 52 0.66 0.99 19.86
C PRO A 52 1.49 -0.26 20.14
N ARG A 53 1.68 -0.56 21.41
CA ARG A 53 2.23 -1.84 21.89
C ARG A 53 1.19 -2.55 22.73
N THR A 54 0.78 -3.71 22.25
CA THR A 54 -0.27 -4.54 22.90
C THR A 54 0.32 -5.60 23.83
N HIS A 55 1.63 -5.84 23.74
CA HIS A 55 2.37 -6.74 24.64
C HIS A 55 3.84 -6.28 24.81
N ALA A 56 4.47 -6.73 25.91
CA ALA A 56 5.78 -6.25 26.35
C ALA A 56 6.94 -6.54 25.36
N HIS A 57 6.82 -7.56 24.54
CA HIS A 57 7.87 -7.98 23.61
C HIS A 57 7.70 -7.41 22.20
N GLN A 58 6.66 -6.60 21.98
CA GLN A 58 6.40 -6.00 20.68
C GLN A 58 7.46 -4.93 20.36
N HIS A 59 8.07 -5.05 19.20
CA HIS A 59 9.16 -4.16 18.78
C HIS A 59 8.80 -3.44 17.47
N HIS A 60 8.93 -2.12 17.46
CA HIS A 60 8.74 -1.30 16.25
C HIS A 60 10.04 -0.59 15.89
N ASP A 61 10.29 -0.45 14.59
CA ASP A 61 11.50 0.14 14.04
C ASP A 61 11.21 0.85 12.72
N PHE A 62 12.22 1.50 12.14
CA PHE A 62 12.10 2.14 10.84
C PHE A 62 13.33 1.90 9.97
N ILE A 63 13.13 2.04 8.65
CA ILE A 63 14.20 2.09 7.65
C ILE A 63 13.98 3.35 6.81
N GLU A 64 14.98 4.22 6.76
CA GLU A 64 15.02 5.30 5.79
C GLU A 64 15.51 4.76 4.46
N ALA A 65 14.62 4.70 3.46
CA ALA A 65 14.97 4.22 2.13
C ALA A 65 14.13 4.87 1.04
N ASP A 66 14.71 4.95 -0.16
CA ASP A 66 14.01 5.31 -1.38
C ASP A 66 13.67 4.04 -2.17
N LEU A 67 12.38 3.82 -2.39
CA LEU A 67 11.86 2.67 -3.13
C LEU A 67 12.39 2.57 -4.57
N THR A 68 12.92 3.65 -5.15
CA THR A 68 13.49 3.66 -6.50
C THR A 68 14.95 3.21 -6.55
N ARG A 69 15.62 3.14 -5.40
CA ARG A 69 17.00 2.68 -5.27
C ARG A 69 17.06 1.18 -5.01
N HIS A 70 16.67 0.38 -5.99
CA HIS A 70 16.37 -1.04 -5.80
C HIS A 70 17.52 -1.87 -5.22
N ALA A 71 18.80 -1.57 -5.56
CA ALA A 71 19.95 -2.30 -5.04
C ALA A 71 20.20 -1.98 -3.56
N GLU A 72 20.11 -0.70 -3.16
CA GLU A 72 20.22 -0.26 -1.77
C GLU A 72 19.05 -0.84 -0.96
N LEU A 73 17.83 -0.71 -1.48
CA LEU A 73 16.61 -1.26 -0.88
C LEU A 73 16.73 -2.76 -0.60
N ALA A 74 17.22 -3.54 -1.57
CA ALA A 74 17.44 -4.98 -1.38
C ALA A 74 18.48 -5.27 -0.30
N GLY A 75 19.55 -4.45 -0.21
CA GLY A 75 20.57 -4.55 0.83
C GLY A 75 20.02 -4.27 2.23
N ASP A 76 19.28 -3.16 2.38
CA ASP A 76 18.71 -2.75 3.67
C ASP A 76 17.70 -3.76 4.19
N ILE A 77 16.79 -4.24 3.32
CA ILE A 77 15.80 -5.24 3.71
C ILE A 77 16.42 -6.60 3.92
N GLY A 78 17.46 -6.97 3.16
CA GLY A 78 18.25 -8.17 3.38
C GLY A 78 18.93 -8.16 4.76
N ALA A 79 19.53 -7.04 5.15
CA ALA A 79 20.12 -6.87 6.48
C ALA A 79 19.06 -6.96 7.60
N LEU A 80 17.89 -6.35 7.43
CA LEU A 80 16.76 -6.50 8.36
C LEU A 80 16.36 -7.98 8.50
N ALA A 81 16.20 -8.69 7.40
CA ALA A 81 15.74 -10.07 7.35
C ALA A 81 16.68 -11.03 8.10
N THR A 82 18.00 -10.77 8.11
CA THR A 82 18.97 -11.59 8.87
C THR A 82 18.73 -11.57 10.39
N THR A 83 18.17 -10.50 10.92
CA THR A 83 17.91 -10.32 12.36
C THR A 83 16.46 -10.51 12.75
N ARG A 84 15.55 -10.11 11.86
CA ARG A 84 14.10 -10.16 12.06
C ARG A 84 13.38 -10.56 10.77
N PRO A 85 13.08 -11.85 10.56
CA PRO A 85 12.37 -12.34 9.38
C PRO A 85 11.06 -11.56 9.13
N VAL A 86 10.82 -11.21 7.86
CA VAL A 86 9.61 -10.46 7.48
C VAL A 86 8.50 -11.43 7.08
N HIS A 87 7.37 -11.39 7.77
CA HIS A 87 6.21 -12.25 7.54
C HIS A 87 5.10 -11.56 6.75
N ILE A 88 5.02 -10.21 6.88
CA ILE A 88 3.99 -9.38 6.25
C ILE A 88 4.68 -8.26 5.48
N LEU A 89 4.39 -8.12 4.20
CA LEU A 89 4.86 -7.02 3.36
C LEU A 89 3.65 -6.20 2.90
N VAL A 90 3.61 -4.92 3.27
CA VAL A 90 2.65 -3.95 2.75
C VAL A 90 3.35 -3.03 1.76
N ASN A 91 3.13 -3.25 0.48
CA ASN A 91 3.60 -2.40 -0.60
C ASN A 91 2.69 -1.18 -0.74
N ASN A 92 3.19 0.00 -0.44
CA ASN A 92 2.48 1.26 -0.58
C ASN A 92 3.45 2.37 -0.97
N ALA A 93 3.09 3.19 -1.95
CA ALA A 93 3.86 4.33 -2.41
C ALA A 93 2.94 5.43 -2.94
N GLY A 94 3.42 6.68 -2.91
CA GLY A 94 2.75 7.81 -3.53
C GLY A 94 2.57 7.61 -5.03
N GLY A 95 1.45 8.07 -5.59
CA GLY A 95 1.19 7.95 -7.02
C GLY A 95 1.94 9.00 -7.87
N PRO A 96 2.13 8.74 -9.18
CA PRO A 96 2.69 9.71 -10.10
C PRO A 96 1.77 10.94 -10.24
N PRO A 97 2.28 12.06 -10.77
CA PRO A 97 1.46 13.23 -11.06
C PRO A 97 0.24 12.91 -11.93
N PRO A 98 -0.89 13.64 -11.78
CA PRO A 98 -2.02 13.48 -12.68
C PRO A 98 -1.67 14.01 -14.07
N GLY A 99 -2.26 13.39 -15.10
CA GLY A 99 -2.07 13.76 -16.50
C GLY A 99 -2.72 12.76 -17.44
N ARG A 100 -2.97 13.17 -18.71
CA ARG A 100 -3.46 12.28 -19.76
C ARG A 100 -2.33 11.36 -20.21
N ALA A 101 -2.64 10.10 -20.52
CA ALA A 101 -1.64 9.14 -20.96
C ALA A 101 -0.94 9.56 -22.25
N ILE A 102 -1.68 10.19 -23.18
CA ILE A 102 -1.13 10.59 -24.48
C ILE A 102 -0.14 11.77 -24.39
N ASP A 103 -0.22 12.54 -23.32
CA ASP A 103 0.62 13.73 -23.10
C ASP A 103 1.80 13.43 -22.14
N ALA A 104 1.88 12.19 -21.60
CA ALA A 104 2.94 11.79 -20.69
C ALA A 104 4.20 11.33 -21.45
N GLU A 105 5.36 11.73 -20.95
CA GLU A 105 6.65 11.31 -21.49
C GLU A 105 6.97 9.86 -21.10
N LEU A 106 7.88 9.22 -21.82
CA LEU A 106 8.29 7.83 -21.52
C LEU A 106 8.94 7.73 -20.15
N GLU A 107 9.66 8.76 -19.74
CA GLU A 107 10.32 8.89 -18.44
C GLU A 107 9.31 8.85 -17.28
N ASP A 108 8.11 9.41 -17.44
CA ASP A 108 7.04 9.35 -16.43
C ASP A 108 6.58 7.91 -16.21
N PHE A 109 6.43 7.14 -17.27
CA PHE A 109 6.12 5.72 -17.19
C PHE A 109 7.26 4.92 -16.52
N LEU A 110 8.50 5.15 -16.94
CA LEU A 110 9.66 4.46 -16.37
C LEU A 110 9.80 4.75 -14.87
N ALA A 111 9.67 6.02 -14.46
CA ALA A 111 9.72 6.41 -13.07
C ALA A 111 8.58 5.77 -12.24
N ALA A 112 7.37 5.74 -12.77
CA ALA A 112 6.24 5.12 -12.10
C ALA A 112 6.39 3.59 -12.01
N TYR A 113 6.87 2.92 -13.05
CA TYR A 113 7.19 1.48 -13.00
C TYR A 113 8.29 1.17 -12.01
N SER A 114 9.35 1.99 -11.98
CA SER A 114 10.45 1.86 -11.02
C SER A 114 9.93 1.93 -9.58
N LEU A 115 9.14 2.97 -9.26
CA LEU A 115 8.62 3.20 -7.92
C LEU A 115 7.61 2.14 -7.45
N HIS A 116 6.77 1.63 -8.36
CA HIS A 116 5.66 0.75 -7.98
C HIS A 116 5.97 -0.72 -8.27
N LEU A 117 6.19 -1.08 -9.54
CA LEU A 117 6.34 -2.49 -9.91
C LEU A 117 7.70 -3.06 -9.52
N LEU A 118 8.79 -2.36 -9.88
CA LEU A 118 10.14 -2.87 -9.62
C LEU A 118 10.48 -2.84 -8.13
N ALA A 119 10.03 -1.84 -7.40
CA ALA A 119 10.13 -1.81 -5.94
C ALA A 119 9.39 -2.99 -5.29
N CYS A 120 8.14 -3.25 -5.68
CA CYS A 120 7.37 -4.40 -5.18
C CYS A 120 8.09 -5.73 -5.48
N GLN A 121 8.63 -5.89 -6.68
CA GLN A 121 9.38 -7.08 -7.07
C GLN A 121 10.67 -7.23 -6.24
N THR A 122 11.40 -6.14 -6.03
CA THR A 122 12.64 -6.14 -5.22
C THR A 122 12.33 -6.56 -3.79
N LEU A 123 11.33 -5.94 -3.16
CA LEU A 123 10.91 -6.27 -1.79
C LEU A 123 10.43 -7.72 -1.68
N ALA A 124 9.56 -8.17 -2.58
CA ALA A 124 9.05 -9.53 -2.56
C ALA A 124 10.18 -10.56 -2.68
N ARG A 125 11.14 -10.36 -3.62
CA ARG A 125 12.29 -11.27 -3.76
C ARG A 125 13.15 -11.35 -2.50
N THR A 126 13.24 -10.27 -1.76
CA THR A 126 14.05 -10.21 -0.54
C THR A 126 13.37 -10.89 0.64
N VAL A 127 12.03 -10.75 0.80
CA VAL A 127 11.31 -11.27 1.99
C VAL A 127 10.67 -12.64 1.79
N VAL A 128 10.39 -13.07 0.56
CA VAL A 128 9.77 -14.38 0.27
C VAL A 128 10.56 -15.57 0.81
N PRO A 129 11.91 -15.59 0.80
CA PRO A 129 12.66 -16.69 1.41
C PRO A 129 12.30 -16.92 2.89
N ASP A 130 12.15 -15.86 3.68
CA ASP A 130 11.75 -15.96 5.09
C ASP A 130 10.32 -16.45 5.25
N MET A 131 9.40 -15.94 4.43
CA MET A 131 8.01 -16.38 4.41
C MET A 131 7.90 -17.89 4.07
N ARG A 132 8.71 -18.36 3.11
CA ARG A 132 8.81 -19.79 2.76
C ARG A 132 9.33 -20.63 3.93
N ALA A 133 10.39 -20.17 4.58
CA ALA A 133 10.96 -20.86 5.75
C ALA A 133 9.95 -20.96 6.90
N ALA A 134 9.10 -19.94 7.05
CA ALA A 134 8.02 -19.92 8.04
C ALA A 134 6.76 -20.73 7.61
N GLY A 135 6.65 -21.15 6.35
CA GLY A 135 5.42 -21.72 5.78
C GLY A 135 4.22 -20.76 5.87
N TRP A 136 4.49 -19.46 5.95
CA TRP A 136 3.46 -18.43 6.16
C TRP A 136 3.94 -17.06 5.68
N GLY A 137 3.15 -16.40 4.89
CA GLY A 137 3.45 -15.03 4.45
C GLY A 137 2.22 -14.29 3.96
N ARG A 138 2.27 -12.95 4.03
CA ARG A 138 1.22 -12.05 3.53
C ARG A 138 1.84 -10.90 2.77
N ILE A 139 1.49 -10.76 1.50
CA ILE A 139 1.87 -9.62 0.67
C ILE A 139 0.58 -8.86 0.32
N VAL A 140 0.49 -7.62 0.76
CA VAL A 140 -0.66 -6.74 0.50
C VAL A 140 -0.20 -5.51 -0.26
N ASN A 141 -0.71 -5.31 -1.46
CA ASN A 141 -0.37 -4.16 -2.29
C ASN A 141 -1.48 -3.12 -2.23
N VAL A 142 -1.14 -1.89 -1.87
CA VAL A 142 -2.05 -0.74 -1.95
C VAL A 142 -1.98 -0.19 -3.37
N VAL A 143 -3.01 -0.45 -4.15
CA VAL A 143 -3.03 -0.12 -5.57
C VAL A 143 -3.99 1.05 -5.86
N SER A 144 -5.11 0.82 -6.50
CA SER A 144 -6.12 1.84 -6.83
C SER A 144 -7.35 1.17 -7.44
N THR A 145 -8.52 1.78 -7.30
CA THR A 145 -9.72 1.41 -8.06
C THR A 145 -9.52 1.52 -9.58
N SER A 146 -8.52 2.28 -10.03
CA SER A 146 -8.17 2.38 -11.46
C SER A 146 -7.74 1.06 -12.10
N VAL A 147 -7.44 0.04 -11.31
CA VAL A 147 -7.20 -1.33 -11.81
C VAL A 147 -8.46 -1.94 -12.42
N ARG A 148 -9.63 -1.56 -11.91
CA ARG A 148 -10.93 -2.02 -12.42
C ARG A 148 -11.51 -1.04 -13.44
N GLU A 149 -11.48 0.25 -13.12
CA GLU A 149 -12.03 1.33 -13.97
C GLU A 149 -10.99 2.45 -14.11
N PRO A 150 -10.36 2.62 -15.28
CA PRO A 150 -9.40 3.69 -15.50
C PRO A 150 -9.97 5.05 -15.13
N ILE A 151 -9.23 5.82 -14.33
CA ILE A 151 -9.64 7.15 -13.87
C ILE A 151 -9.11 8.19 -14.85
N ALA A 152 -9.98 9.10 -15.30
CA ALA A 152 -9.60 10.19 -16.20
C ALA A 152 -8.47 11.03 -15.60
N ASN A 153 -7.54 11.49 -16.44
CA ASN A 153 -6.37 12.27 -16.06
C ASN A 153 -5.40 11.59 -15.07
N LEU A 154 -5.39 10.24 -15.02
CA LEU A 154 -4.42 9.45 -14.27
C LEU A 154 -3.74 8.40 -15.16
N GLY A 155 -3.37 8.77 -16.39
CA GLY A 155 -2.93 7.86 -17.43
C GLY A 155 -1.76 6.96 -17.03
N VAL A 156 -0.66 7.54 -16.56
CA VAL A 156 0.53 6.81 -16.10
C VAL A 156 0.19 5.93 -14.88
N SER A 157 -0.57 6.48 -13.93
CA SER A 157 -0.99 5.74 -12.74
C SER A 157 -1.88 4.54 -13.09
N ASN A 158 -2.86 4.72 -13.99
CA ASN A 158 -3.74 3.62 -14.42
C ASN A 158 -2.93 2.44 -15.00
N ALA A 159 -2.00 2.73 -15.91
CA ALA A 159 -1.14 1.72 -16.54
C ALA A 159 -0.26 0.99 -15.52
N THR A 160 0.41 1.74 -14.66
CA THR A 160 1.34 1.18 -13.67
C THR A 160 0.62 0.36 -12.61
N ARG A 161 -0.53 0.84 -12.11
CA ARG A 161 -1.32 0.12 -11.11
C ARG A 161 -1.92 -1.17 -11.66
N ALA A 162 -2.34 -1.18 -12.94
CA ALA A 162 -2.79 -2.39 -13.61
C ALA A 162 -1.66 -3.43 -13.73
N ALA A 163 -0.44 -2.98 -14.03
CA ALA A 163 0.72 -3.87 -14.07
C ALA A 163 1.02 -4.51 -12.71
N VAL A 164 0.96 -3.74 -11.61
CA VAL A 164 1.12 -4.28 -10.25
C VAL A 164 0.05 -5.32 -9.94
N ALA A 165 -1.20 -5.09 -10.33
CA ALA A 165 -2.28 -6.04 -10.08
C ALA A 165 -2.09 -7.36 -10.86
N GLY A 166 -1.65 -7.30 -12.11
CA GLY A 166 -1.30 -8.48 -12.91
C GLY A 166 -0.13 -9.27 -12.31
N TRP A 167 0.93 -8.57 -11.91
CA TRP A 167 2.08 -9.13 -11.20
C TRP A 167 1.66 -9.82 -9.89
N ALA A 168 0.86 -9.14 -9.07
CA ALA A 168 0.37 -9.69 -7.81
C ALA A 168 -0.46 -10.97 -8.01
N LYS A 169 -1.32 -11.00 -9.06
CA LYS A 169 -2.09 -12.19 -9.41
C LYS A 169 -1.19 -13.36 -9.81
N THR A 170 -0.13 -13.09 -10.56
CA THR A 170 0.88 -14.09 -10.94
C THR A 170 1.55 -14.66 -9.70
N LEU A 171 2.09 -13.80 -8.82
CA LEU A 171 2.75 -14.26 -7.60
C LEU A 171 1.81 -15.04 -6.66
N SER A 172 0.52 -14.69 -6.59
CA SER A 172 -0.43 -15.41 -5.75
C SER A 172 -0.56 -16.89 -6.14
N ARG A 173 -0.36 -17.22 -7.42
CA ARG A 173 -0.37 -18.59 -7.91
C ARG A 173 0.95 -19.31 -7.68
N GLU A 174 2.06 -18.58 -7.82
CA GLU A 174 3.40 -19.14 -7.66
C GLU A 174 3.74 -19.44 -6.19
N LEU A 175 3.21 -18.63 -5.25
CA LEU A 175 3.56 -18.70 -3.83
C LEU A 175 2.48 -19.36 -2.95
N GLY A 176 1.32 -19.67 -3.52
CA GLY A 176 0.19 -20.21 -2.75
C GLY A 176 0.49 -21.52 -2.02
N ALA A 177 1.26 -22.41 -2.66
CA ALA A 177 1.68 -23.69 -2.06
C ALA A 177 2.66 -23.52 -0.88
N ASP A 178 3.34 -22.37 -0.80
CA ASP A 178 4.26 -22.02 0.28
C ASP A 178 3.53 -21.40 1.50
N GLY A 179 2.19 -21.36 1.52
CA GLY A 179 1.39 -20.72 2.58
C GLY A 179 1.39 -19.19 2.51
N ILE A 180 1.80 -18.61 1.36
CA ILE A 180 1.91 -17.17 1.14
C ILE A 180 0.74 -16.68 0.31
N THR A 181 0.02 -15.65 0.79
CA THR A 181 -1.04 -14.99 0.02
C THR A 181 -0.56 -13.65 -0.52
N VAL A 182 -1.00 -13.30 -1.73
CA VAL A 182 -0.71 -12.02 -2.38
C VAL A 182 -2.01 -11.38 -2.83
N ASN A 183 -2.36 -10.24 -2.23
CA ASN A 183 -3.63 -9.56 -2.46
C ASN A 183 -3.43 -8.06 -2.71
N ASN A 184 -4.42 -7.43 -3.31
CA ASN A 184 -4.45 -6.00 -3.55
C ASN A 184 -5.62 -5.35 -2.80
N VAL A 185 -5.37 -4.18 -2.20
CA VAL A 185 -6.39 -3.26 -1.73
C VAL A 185 -6.48 -2.12 -2.74
N LEU A 186 -7.70 -1.79 -3.15
CA LEU A 186 -7.99 -0.74 -4.12
C LEU A 186 -8.70 0.43 -3.42
N PRO A 187 -7.96 1.41 -2.88
CA PRO A 187 -8.57 2.56 -2.24
C PRO A 187 -9.36 3.41 -3.24
N GLY A 188 -10.52 3.91 -2.80
CA GLY A 188 -11.20 5.05 -3.40
C GLY A 188 -10.58 6.38 -2.94
N TYR A 189 -11.38 7.45 -2.96
CA TYR A 189 -10.94 8.74 -2.43
C TYR A 189 -10.78 8.67 -0.92
N THR A 190 -9.53 8.74 -0.45
CA THR A 190 -9.14 8.61 0.95
C THR A 190 -8.50 9.91 1.42
N ARG A 191 -8.85 10.42 2.60
CA ARG A 191 -8.32 11.65 3.22
C ARG A 191 -6.82 11.51 3.50
N THR A 192 -6.02 11.92 2.55
CA THR A 192 -4.55 11.87 2.57
C THR A 192 -4.00 13.11 1.90
N GLN A 193 -2.73 13.43 2.10
CA GLN A 193 -2.05 14.52 1.39
C GLN A 193 -2.20 14.38 -0.14
N ARG A 194 -2.26 13.14 -0.65
CA ARG A 194 -2.50 12.87 -2.08
C ARG A 194 -3.87 13.38 -2.54
N LEU A 195 -4.91 13.20 -1.74
CA LEU A 195 -6.25 13.72 -2.05
C LEU A 195 -6.25 15.25 -2.09
N GLU A 196 -5.56 15.89 -1.14
CA GLU A 196 -5.42 17.35 -1.11
C GLU A 196 -4.75 17.89 -2.37
N GLN A 197 -3.69 17.23 -2.85
CA GLN A 197 -3.04 17.58 -4.12
C GLN A 197 -3.98 17.43 -5.32
N ILE A 198 -4.79 16.38 -5.37
CA ILE A 198 -5.78 16.17 -6.44
C ILE A 198 -6.86 17.24 -6.39
N LEU A 199 -7.35 17.60 -5.20
CA LEU A 199 -8.34 18.66 -5.01
C LEU A 199 -7.78 20.02 -5.42
N ALA A 200 -6.55 20.36 -4.99
CA ALA A 200 -5.88 21.61 -5.34
C ALA A 200 -5.74 21.74 -6.87
N ARG A 201 -5.29 20.68 -7.53
CA ARG A 201 -5.16 20.68 -9.00
C ARG A 201 -6.51 20.86 -9.70
N ARG A 202 -7.56 20.19 -9.20
CA ARG A 202 -8.91 20.33 -9.75
C ARG A 202 -9.45 21.76 -9.61
N ILE A 203 -9.16 22.42 -8.49
CA ILE A 203 -9.51 23.82 -8.25
C ILE A 203 -8.80 24.72 -9.27
N GLU A 204 -7.50 24.52 -9.49
CA GLU A 204 -6.72 25.25 -10.50
C GLU A 204 -7.32 25.05 -11.91
N ASP A 205 -7.63 23.82 -12.30
CA ASP A 205 -8.13 23.48 -13.64
C ASP A 205 -9.55 24.02 -13.89
N THR A 206 -10.40 24.15 -12.86
CA THR A 206 -11.82 24.55 -13.01
C THR A 206 -12.13 25.96 -12.55
N GLY A 207 -11.22 26.64 -11.83
CA GLY A 207 -11.47 27.92 -11.17
C GLY A 207 -12.50 27.84 -10.04
N GLY A 208 -12.80 26.63 -9.53
CA GLY A 208 -13.82 26.38 -8.51
C GLY A 208 -13.34 26.65 -7.08
N THR A 209 -14.19 26.35 -6.12
CA THR A 209 -13.88 26.39 -4.68
C THR A 209 -13.52 25.00 -4.16
N PRO A 210 -12.84 24.86 -3.00
CA PRO A 210 -12.62 23.56 -2.36
C PRO A 210 -13.92 22.75 -2.18
N ALA A 211 -15.00 23.40 -1.74
CA ALA A 211 -16.31 22.75 -1.55
C ALA A 211 -16.91 22.24 -2.87
N SER A 212 -16.80 23.02 -3.96
CA SER A 212 -17.31 22.59 -5.27
C SER A 212 -16.49 21.44 -5.85
N ALA A 213 -15.16 21.45 -5.65
CA ALA A 213 -14.28 20.36 -6.09
C ALA A 213 -14.55 19.07 -5.31
N GLU A 214 -14.71 19.16 -3.99
CA GLU A 214 -15.10 18.02 -3.14
C GLU A 214 -16.45 17.45 -3.53
N ALA A 215 -17.49 18.30 -3.64
CA ALA A 215 -18.82 17.87 -4.04
C ALA A 215 -18.85 17.19 -5.41
N ALA A 216 -18.06 17.69 -6.36
CA ALA A 216 -17.94 17.08 -7.69
C ALA A 216 -17.25 15.70 -7.67
N MET A 217 -16.30 15.47 -6.75
CA MET A 217 -15.68 14.14 -6.57
C MET A 217 -16.61 13.18 -5.84
N LEU A 218 -17.35 13.65 -4.86
CA LEU A 218 -18.29 12.83 -4.06
C LEU A 218 -19.54 12.42 -4.82
N LYS A 219 -19.87 13.11 -5.93
CA LYS A 219 -21.03 12.77 -6.75
C LYS A 219 -21.02 11.31 -7.24
N ASP A 220 -19.81 10.77 -7.47
CA ASP A 220 -19.62 9.39 -7.96
C ASP A 220 -19.37 8.40 -6.82
N VAL A 221 -19.50 8.81 -5.56
CA VAL A 221 -19.29 7.95 -4.38
C VAL A 221 -20.62 7.74 -3.65
N PRO A 222 -21.24 6.56 -3.73
CA PRO A 222 -22.52 6.29 -3.05
C PRO A 222 -22.51 6.55 -1.54
N ALA A 223 -21.36 6.31 -0.86
CA ALA A 223 -21.20 6.63 0.56
C ALA A 223 -21.19 8.14 0.86
N ALA A 224 -21.16 9.02 -0.15
CA ALA A 224 -21.21 10.48 -0.07
C ALA A 224 -20.14 11.12 0.84
N ARG A 225 -19.00 10.46 1.02
CA ARG A 225 -17.86 10.94 1.79
C ARG A 225 -16.54 10.33 1.30
N PHE A 226 -15.45 10.98 1.64
CA PHE A 226 -14.12 10.38 1.52
C PHE A 226 -13.90 9.37 2.64
N ALA A 227 -13.13 8.33 2.35
CA ALA A 227 -12.70 7.36 3.35
C ALA A 227 -11.67 7.97 4.32
N ASP A 228 -11.67 7.51 5.56
CA ASP A 228 -10.54 7.70 6.47
C ASP A 228 -9.43 6.67 6.10
N PRO A 229 -8.14 7.02 6.21
CA PRO A 229 -7.05 6.07 6.04
C PRO A 229 -7.19 4.79 6.86
N ALA A 230 -7.77 4.86 8.05
CA ALA A 230 -8.02 3.71 8.92
C ALA A 230 -9.00 2.69 8.30
N GLU A 231 -9.99 3.15 7.50
CA GLU A 231 -10.93 2.24 6.84
C GLU A 231 -10.23 1.39 5.76
N VAL A 232 -9.25 1.96 5.06
CA VAL A 232 -8.42 1.23 4.11
C VAL A 232 -7.45 0.31 4.85
N ALA A 233 -6.87 0.80 5.96
CA ALA A 233 -5.94 0.05 6.79
C ALA A 233 -6.60 -1.19 7.43
N ALA A 234 -7.88 -1.12 7.79
CA ALA A 234 -8.63 -2.27 8.30
C ALA A 234 -8.70 -3.42 7.28
N ALA A 235 -8.89 -3.12 5.99
CA ALA A 235 -8.86 -4.12 4.94
C ALA A 235 -7.45 -4.71 4.75
N ILE A 236 -6.40 -3.88 4.85
CA ILE A 236 -5.00 -4.35 4.81
C ILE A 236 -4.73 -5.28 6.00
N ALA A 237 -5.12 -4.90 7.20
CA ALA A 237 -4.94 -5.67 8.42
C ALA A 237 -5.68 -7.02 8.37
N PHE A 238 -6.91 -7.05 7.86
CA PHE A 238 -7.64 -8.29 7.60
C PHE A 238 -6.88 -9.20 6.64
N LEU A 239 -6.44 -8.69 5.49
CA LEU A 239 -5.69 -9.49 4.49
C LEU A 239 -4.33 -9.98 5.02
N ALA A 240 -3.73 -9.26 5.95
CA ALA A 240 -2.49 -9.63 6.62
C ALA A 240 -2.68 -10.67 7.73
N SER A 241 -3.92 -10.95 8.15
CA SER A 241 -4.22 -11.81 9.30
C SER A 241 -4.33 -13.29 8.94
N PRO A 242 -4.32 -14.20 9.96
CA PRO A 242 -4.64 -15.61 9.79
C PRO A 242 -6.05 -15.84 9.22
N ALA A 243 -7.03 -14.99 9.56
CA ALA A 243 -8.41 -15.09 9.09
C ALA A 243 -8.53 -15.00 7.55
N ALA A 244 -7.59 -14.33 6.88
CA ALA A 244 -7.55 -14.23 5.42
C ALA A 244 -6.69 -15.33 4.75
N GLY A 245 -6.32 -16.39 5.45
CA GLY A 245 -5.40 -17.42 4.95
C GLY A 245 -5.83 -18.11 3.65
N TYR A 246 -7.13 -18.09 3.31
CA TYR A 246 -7.65 -18.62 2.05
C TYR A 246 -8.06 -17.55 1.03
N VAL A 247 -7.86 -16.27 1.39
CA VAL A 247 -8.06 -15.13 0.47
C VAL A 247 -6.75 -14.88 -0.27
N ASN A 248 -6.68 -15.28 -1.55
CA ASN A 248 -5.44 -15.21 -2.33
C ASN A 248 -5.69 -14.77 -3.77
N GLY A 249 -4.92 -13.80 -4.25
CA GLY A 249 -4.98 -13.29 -5.60
C GLY A 249 -6.22 -12.43 -5.90
N VAL A 250 -6.79 -11.79 -4.88
CA VAL A 250 -7.94 -10.90 -5.02
C VAL A 250 -7.53 -9.42 -5.04
N SER A 251 -8.42 -8.60 -5.59
CA SER A 251 -8.34 -7.14 -5.55
C SER A 251 -9.62 -6.62 -4.89
N ILE A 252 -9.50 -6.16 -3.63
CA ILE A 252 -10.63 -5.70 -2.83
C ILE A 252 -10.74 -4.18 -2.93
N ALA A 253 -11.88 -3.68 -3.42
CA ALA A 253 -12.17 -2.25 -3.43
C ALA A 253 -12.61 -1.78 -2.02
N VAL A 254 -12.03 -0.66 -1.57
CA VAL A 254 -12.42 0.06 -0.36
C VAL A 254 -12.68 1.51 -0.79
N ASP A 255 -13.86 1.76 -1.37
CA ASP A 255 -14.10 2.94 -2.18
C ASP A 255 -15.49 3.59 -1.99
N GLY A 256 -16.24 3.15 -1.00
CA GLY A 256 -17.59 3.65 -0.72
C GLY A 256 -18.61 3.35 -1.82
N GLY A 257 -18.36 2.33 -2.64
CA GLY A 257 -19.25 1.92 -3.75
C GLY A 257 -18.98 2.68 -5.06
N ARG A 258 -17.84 3.38 -5.16
CA ARG A 258 -17.53 4.22 -6.33
C ARG A 258 -17.36 3.43 -7.63
N THR A 259 -16.69 2.29 -7.62
CA THR A 259 -16.54 1.44 -8.81
C THR A 259 -17.86 0.80 -9.22
N HIS A 260 -18.20 0.81 -10.52
CA HIS A 260 -19.43 0.28 -11.05
C HIS A 260 -19.34 -1.20 -11.42
N CYS A 261 -18.14 -1.72 -11.61
CA CYS A 261 -17.93 -3.14 -11.95
C CYS A 261 -17.96 -4.04 -10.70
N ILE A 262 -18.41 -5.27 -10.89
CA ILE A 262 -18.46 -6.35 -9.90
C ILE A 262 -17.19 -7.19 -9.93
#